data_4e74d4c2ec52b06b51df105769d03b50
#
_entry.id   4e74d4c2ec52b06b51df105769d03b50
#
_cell.length_a   1.000
_cell.length_b   1.000
_cell.length_c   1.000
_cell.angle_alpha   90.00
_cell.angle_beta   90.00
_cell.angle_gamma   90.00
#
_symmetry.space_group_name_H-M   'P 1'
#
loop_
_entity.id
_entity.type
_entity.pdbx_description
1 polymer ?
#
loop_
_entity_poly.entity_id
_entity_poly.type
_entity_poly.pdbx_seq_one_letter_code
_entity_poly.pdbx_strand_id
1 'polypeptide(L)'
;MRCYAACRSLWQAIYGESKPPALPVVIYYATVLQKSYHTKTSDLISQFVQERTESGFSAMELLAFLSERGESVNKTTVYRNLDKLVESGRLIKRKSAVSDGFVYQTAEKDGQCGGHIHFQCEKCGAMIHLSDRLTADYLKSVSENFGFKVDFSLSSLNGLCEKCRTFE
;
A
#
# COMPACT_ATOMS: atom_id res chain seq x y z
N MET A 1 29.25 18.10 14.42
CA MET A 1 29.61 18.03 15.87
C MET A 1 28.50 18.43 16.87
N ARG A 2 27.38 19.06 16.44
CA ARG A 2 26.28 19.47 17.38
C ARG A 2 25.29 18.37 17.77
N CYS A 3 25.17 17.28 17.01
CA CYS A 3 24.25 16.16 17.35
C CYS A 3 24.72 15.25 18.49
N TYR A 4 26.05 15.15 18.72
CA TYR A 4 26.62 14.24 19.73
C TYR A 4 26.35 14.69 21.16
N ALA A 5 26.29 15.99 21.39
CA ALA A 5 26.04 16.56 22.71
C ALA A 5 24.58 16.41 23.16
N ALA A 6 23.63 16.56 22.24
CA ALA A 6 22.20 16.42 22.53
C ALA A 6 21.77 14.95 22.82
N CYS A 7 22.41 13.98 22.15
CA CYS A 7 22.17 12.55 22.44
C CYS A 7 22.68 12.12 23.83
N ARG A 8 23.79 12.70 24.28
CA ARG A 8 24.40 12.35 25.55
C ARG A 8 23.57 12.82 26.75
N SER A 9 22.97 14.02 26.64
CA SER A 9 22.15 14.58 27.72
C SER A 9 20.78 13.85 27.83
N LEU A 10 20.20 13.42 26.71
CA LEU A 10 18.97 12.63 26.70
C LEU A 10 19.17 11.21 27.26
N TRP A 11 20.31 10.59 26.95
CA TRP A 11 20.64 9.26 27.49
C TRP A 11 20.85 9.30 29.01
N GLN A 12 21.57 10.29 29.52
CA GLN A 12 21.75 10.48 30.95
C GLN A 12 20.47 10.72 31.72
N ALA A 13 19.50 11.45 31.11
CA ALA A 13 18.19 11.71 31.71
C ALA A 13 17.31 10.48 31.82
N ILE A 14 17.44 9.51 30.90
CA ILE A 14 16.60 8.33 30.83
C ILE A 14 17.18 7.13 31.58
N TYR A 15 18.50 6.94 31.52
CA TYR A 15 19.15 5.70 31.98
C TYR A 15 20.17 5.88 33.12
N GLY A 16 20.46 7.11 33.55
CA GLY A 16 21.35 7.39 34.70
C GLY A 16 22.83 7.02 34.49
N GLU A 17 23.21 6.54 33.30
CA GLU A 17 24.59 6.09 33.03
C GLU A 17 25.40 7.12 32.23
N SER A 18 26.71 7.19 32.53
CA SER A 18 27.60 8.17 31.93
C SER A 18 28.08 7.86 30.51
N LYS A 19 27.76 6.65 29.97
CA LYS A 19 28.26 6.23 28.66
C LYS A 19 27.24 5.32 27.92
N PRO A 20 26.78 5.69 26.72
CA PRO A 20 25.93 4.82 25.94
C PRO A 20 26.68 3.58 25.42
N PRO A 21 26.02 2.43 25.24
CA PRO A 21 26.63 1.22 24.71
C PRO A 21 27.16 1.45 23.29
N ALA A 22 28.24 0.77 22.92
CA ALA A 22 28.86 0.90 21.61
C ALA A 22 28.00 0.25 20.52
N LEU A 23 27.69 1.01 19.49
CA LEU A 23 27.27 0.65 18.13
C LEU A 23 25.83 0.22 17.77
N PRO A 24 25.00 -0.56 18.45
CA PRO A 24 23.68 -0.88 17.91
C PRO A 24 22.66 0.28 17.95
N VAL A 25 22.81 1.20 18.92
CA VAL A 25 21.88 2.33 19.12
C VAL A 25 22.08 3.43 18.07
N VAL A 26 23.31 3.65 17.61
CA VAL A 26 23.61 4.67 16.59
C VAL A 26 23.00 4.29 15.23
N ILE A 27 22.97 2.99 14.91
CA ILE A 27 22.34 2.48 13.67
C ILE A 27 20.82 2.66 13.73
N TYR A 28 20.18 2.43 14.87
CA TYR A 28 18.74 2.59 15.06
C TYR A 28 18.29 4.06 14.88
N TYR A 29 19.02 5.01 15.44
CA TYR A 29 18.71 6.44 15.28
C TYR A 29 19.03 6.98 13.88
N ALA A 30 20.02 6.44 13.19
CA ALA A 30 20.31 6.81 11.79
C ALA A 30 19.21 6.36 10.84
N THR A 31 18.54 5.24 11.12
CA THR A 31 17.43 4.73 10.32
C THR A 31 16.15 5.54 10.51
N VAL A 32 15.93 6.13 11.70
CA VAL A 32 14.74 6.96 12.00
C VAL A 32 14.82 8.37 11.42
N LEU A 33 16.04 8.85 11.10
CA LEU A 33 16.27 10.19 10.54
C LEU A 33 16.49 10.18 9.02
N GLN A 34 16.08 9.13 8.30
CA GLN A 34 16.04 9.20 6.84
C GLN A 34 15.01 10.26 6.43
N LYS A 35 15.54 11.47 6.16
CA LYS A 35 14.83 12.56 5.51
C LYS A 35 14.23 11.98 4.22
N SER A 36 12.91 11.80 4.14
CA SER A 36 12.26 11.41 2.90
C SER A 36 12.54 12.53 1.90
N TYR A 37 13.40 12.27 0.92
CA TYR A 37 13.67 13.23 -0.15
C TYR A 37 12.44 13.24 -1.05
N HIS A 38 11.59 14.26 -0.87
CA HIS A 38 10.44 14.50 -1.72
C HIS A 38 10.94 15.03 -3.06
N THR A 39 10.74 14.25 -4.12
CA THR A 39 10.96 14.67 -5.50
C THR A 39 9.64 15.11 -6.10
N LYS A 40 9.66 15.99 -7.09
CA LYS A 40 8.48 16.38 -7.86
C LYS A 40 7.69 15.17 -8.37
N THR A 41 8.40 14.13 -8.83
CA THR A 41 7.80 12.85 -9.23
C THR A 41 7.07 12.16 -8.08
N SER A 42 7.65 12.15 -6.87
CA SER A 42 7.02 11.54 -5.68
C SER A 42 5.73 12.28 -5.29
N ASP A 43 5.73 13.61 -5.41
CA ASP A 43 4.57 14.44 -5.10
C ASP A 43 3.44 14.20 -6.11
N LEU A 44 3.75 14.12 -7.41
CA LEU A 44 2.79 13.79 -8.46
C LEU A 44 2.21 12.36 -8.30
N ILE A 45 3.04 11.40 -7.92
CA ILE A 45 2.57 10.04 -7.62
C ILE A 45 1.60 10.07 -6.42
N SER A 46 1.93 10.81 -5.37
CA SER A 46 1.07 10.95 -4.20
C SER A 46 -0.26 11.62 -4.54
N GLN A 47 -0.25 12.64 -5.39
CA GLN A 47 -1.45 13.29 -5.90
C GLN A 47 -2.32 12.31 -6.68
N PHE A 48 -1.75 11.58 -7.64
CA PHE A 48 -2.46 10.59 -8.43
C PHE A 48 -3.15 9.53 -7.58
N VAL A 49 -2.44 9.03 -6.56
CA VAL A 49 -2.97 8.05 -5.62
C VAL A 49 -4.14 8.61 -4.80
N GLN A 50 -4.06 9.89 -4.38
CA GLN A 50 -5.13 10.56 -3.64
C GLN A 50 -6.39 10.80 -4.48
N GLU A 51 -6.22 11.10 -5.78
CA GLU A 51 -7.34 11.31 -6.71
C GLU A 51 -8.08 9.99 -7.04
N ARG A 52 -7.46 8.83 -6.79
CA ARG A 52 -7.99 7.50 -7.14
C ARG A 52 -8.19 6.59 -5.92
N THR A 53 -8.83 7.11 -4.88
CA THR A 53 -9.05 6.35 -3.64
C THR A 53 -9.98 5.16 -3.79
N GLU A 54 -10.96 5.24 -4.69
CA GLU A 54 -12.00 4.20 -4.84
C GLU A 54 -11.76 3.23 -6.00
N SER A 55 -10.89 3.59 -6.95
CA SER A 55 -10.60 2.76 -8.12
C SER A 55 -9.15 2.24 -8.09
N GLY A 56 -8.99 0.96 -8.41
CA GLY A 56 -7.65 0.42 -8.66
C GLY A 56 -7.03 1.05 -9.93
N PHE A 57 -5.71 1.12 -9.99
CA PHE A 57 -4.97 1.61 -11.14
C PHE A 57 -3.76 0.73 -11.46
N SER A 58 -3.32 0.75 -12.70
CA SER A 58 -2.12 0.06 -13.16
C SER A 58 -0.89 0.99 -13.14
N ALA A 59 0.31 0.42 -13.14
CA ALA A 59 1.53 1.20 -13.29
C ALA A 59 1.60 1.93 -14.63
N MET A 60 0.92 1.43 -15.68
CA MET A 60 0.87 2.08 -16.99
C MET A 60 0.00 3.34 -16.97
N GLU A 61 -1.13 3.33 -16.25
CA GLU A 61 -1.96 4.53 -16.06
C GLU A 61 -1.21 5.61 -15.30
N LEU A 62 -0.44 5.23 -14.28
CA LEU A 62 0.43 6.18 -13.55
C LEU A 62 1.53 6.75 -14.45
N LEU A 63 2.14 5.94 -15.31
CA LEU A 63 3.13 6.41 -16.29
C LEU A 63 2.53 7.40 -17.29
N ALA A 64 1.33 7.12 -17.82
CA ALA A 64 0.61 8.02 -18.71
C ALA A 64 0.34 9.38 -18.04
N PHE A 65 -0.18 9.36 -16.81
CA PHE A 65 -0.43 10.55 -16.02
C PHE A 65 0.84 11.41 -15.80
N LEU A 66 1.97 10.79 -15.48
CA LEU A 66 3.25 11.49 -15.30
C LEU A 66 3.72 12.11 -16.62
N SER A 67 3.59 11.38 -17.73
CA SER A 67 3.96 11.87 -19.07
C SER A 67 3.11 13.07 -19.49
N GLU A 68 1.80 13.05 -19.24
CA GLU A 68 0.88 14.18 -19.51
C GLU A 68 1.27 15.46 -18.75
N ARG A 69 1.93 15.32 -17.58
CA ARG A 69 2.43 16.43 -16.77
C ARG A 69 3.88 16.83 -17.09
N GLY A 70 4.42 16.30 -18.20
CA GLY A 70 5.77 16.61 -18.66
C GLY A 70 6.89 15.92 -17.86
N GLU A 71 6.56 14.93 -17.03
CA GLU A 71 7.55 14.16 -16.29
C GLU A 71 7.93 12.88 -17.05
N SER A 72 9.12 12.89 -17.63
CA SER A 72 9.70 11.70 -18.27
C SER A 72 10.33 10.78 -17.21
N VAL A 73 9.58 9.80 -16.75
CA VAL A 73 10.01 8.89 -15.68
C VAL A 73 10.19 7.48 -16.22
N ASN A 74 11.30 6.83 -15.86
CA ASN A 74 11.55 5.44 -16.21
C ASN A 74 10.55 4.51 -15.47
N LYS A 75 10.07 3.46 -16.15
CA LYS A 75 9.20 2.43 -15.58
C LYS A 75 9.73 1.90 -14.24
N THR A 76 11.04 1.62 -14.15
CA THR A 76 11.68 1.14 -12.92
C THR A 76 11.48 2.11 -11.74
N THR A 77 11.55 3.42 -11.99
CA THR A 77 11.33 4.44 -10.95
C THR A 77 9.89 4.42 -10.46
N VAL A 78 8.92 4.25 -11.37
CA VAL A 78 7.50 4.13 -11.00
C VAL A 78 7.27 2.90 -10.14
N TYR A 79 7.74 1.73 -10.57
CA TYR A 79 7.58 0.50 -9.78
C TYR A 79 8.23 0.61 -8.40
N ARG A 80 9.43 1.17 -8.28
CA ARG A 80 10.10 1.40 -6.98
C ARG A 80 9.29 2.30 -6.05
N ASN A 81 8.64 3.34 -6.57
CA ASN A 81 7.77 4.19 -5.76
C ASN A 81 6.49 3.46 -5.34
N LEU A 82 5.87 2.70 -6.25
CA LEU A 82 4.71 1.88 -5.94
C LEU A 82 5.02 0.81 -4.89
N ASP A 83 6.15 0.10 -5.01
CA ASP A 83 6.57 -0.90 -4.04
C ASP A 83 6.82 -0.27 -2.65
N LYS A 84 7.44 0.92 -2.56
CA LYS A 84 7.55 1.67 -1.29
C LYS A 84 6.19 2.03 -0.68
N LEU A 85 5.22 2.40 -1.52
CA LEU A 85 3.87 2.71 -1.03
C LEU A 85 3.15 1.44 -0.55
N VAL A 86 3.40 0.30 -1.17
CA VAL A 86 2.89 -1.01 -0.70
C VAL A 86 3.57 -1.42 0.60
N GLU A 87 4.90 -1.33 0.69
CA GLU A 87 5.67 -1.63 1.92
C GLU A 87 5.25 -0.75 3.11
N SER A 88 4.90 0.52 2.85
CA SER A 88 4.39 1.44 3.88
C SER A 88 2.91 1.24 4.22
N GLY A 89 2.23 0.27 3.59
CA GLY A 89 0.80 0.00 3.81
C GLY A 89 -0.14 1.07 3.22
N ARG A 90 0.36 1.99 2.39
CA ARG A 90 -0.47 3.02 1.72
C ARG A 90 -1.19 2.50 0.48
N LEU A 91 -0.62 1.49 -0.16
CA LEU A 91 -1.21 0.82 -1.31
C LEU A 91 -1.28 -0.69 -1.07
N ILE A 92 -2.27 -1.32 -1.67
CA ILE A 92 -2.41 -2.76 -1.80
C ILE A 92 -2.10 -3.13 -3.25
N LYS A 93 -1.27 -4.15 -3.46
CA LYS A 93 -0.91 -4.69 -4.77
C LYS A 93 -1.62 -6.01 -4.99
N ARG A 94 -2.37 -6.15 -6.08
CA ARG A 94 -3.10 -7.37 -6.44
C ARG A 94 -2.80 -7.77 -7.88
N LYS A 95 -2.91 -9.05 -8.20
CA LYS A 95 -2.87 -9.52 -9.60
C LYS A 95 -4.08 -8.96 -10.33
N SER A 96 -3.88 -8.43 -11.54
CA SER A 96 -4.97 -7.98 -12.39
C SER A 96 -5.76 -9.17 -12.93
N ALA A 97 -7.09 -9.09 -12.92
CA ALA A 97 -7.96 -10.07 -13.59
C ALA A 97 -8.07 -9.80 -15.10
N VAL A 98 -7.69 -8.60 -15.56
CA VAL A 98 -7.84 -8.14 -16.95
C VAL A 98 -6.54 -8.26 -17.75
N SER A 99 -5.40 -8.26 -17.09
CA SER A 99 -4.06 -8.25 -17.71
C SER A 99 -3.07 -9.07 -16.91
N ASP A 100 -1.91 -9.39 -17.51
CA ASP A 100 -0.83 -10.06 -16.81
C ASP A 100 -0.09 -9.18 -15.78
N GLY A 101 -0.52 -7.93 -15.60
CA GLY A 101 0.07 -6.97 -14.69
C GLY A 101 -0.46 -7.04 -13.26
N PHE A 102 -0.20 -5.95 -12.54
CA PHE A 102 -0.72 -5.71 -11.19
C PHE A 102 -1.60 -4.47 -11.17
N VAL A 103 -2.61 -4.51 -10.31
CA VAL A 103 -3.45 -3.37 -9.96
C VAL A 103 -3.05 -2.92 -8.56
N TYR A 104 -2.94 -1.62 -8.38
CA TYR A 104 -2.67 -0.95 -7.12
C TYR A 104 -3.92 -0.22 -6.67
N GLN A 105 -4.21 -0.28 -5.38
CA GLN A 105 -5.36 0.39 -4.77
C GLN A 105 -4.92 1.04 -3.48
N THR A 106 -5.49 2.21 -3.16
CA THR A 106 -5.26 2.87 -1.89
C THR A 106 -5.77 2.01 -0.75
N ALA A 107 -4.92 1.74 0.25
CA ALA A 107 -5.37 1.14 1.48
C ALA A 107 -6.24 2.16 2.23
N GLU A 108 -7.41 1.76 2.70
CA GLU A 108 -8.24 2.60 3.55
C GLU A 108 -7.46 3.01 4.81
N LYS A 109 -7.68 4.25 5.28
CA LYS A 109 -6.92 4.87 6.37
C LYS A 109 -6.90 4.05 7.67
N ASP A 110 -7.86 3.15 7.84
CA ASP A 110 -8.00 2.34 9.05
C ASP A 110 -7.38 0.94 8.96
N GLY A 111 -6.63 0.64 7.88
CA GLY A 111 -6.03 -0.69 7.69
C GLY A 111 -7.04 -1.83 7.54
N GLN A 112 -8.31 -1.52 7.32
CA GLN A 112 -9.43 -2.48 7.33
C GLN A 112 -9.48 -3.39 6.10
N CYS A 113 -8.69 -3.12 5.04
CA CYS A 113 -8.62 -4.02 3.88
C CYS A 113 -8.09 -5.43 4.21
N GLY A 114 -7.54 -5.64 5.41
CA GLY A 114 -7.18 -6.97 5.90
C GLY A 114 -8.35 -7.81 6.44
N GLY A 115 -9.55 -7.22 6.54
CA GLY A 115 -10.72 -7.87 7.16
C GLY A 115 -11.88 -8.21 6.21
N HIS A 116 -11.75 -7.93 4.91
CA HIS A 116 -12.80 -8.20 3.92
C HIS A 116 -12.24 -8.65 2.57
N ILE A 117 -13.09 -9.28 1.76
CA ILE A 117 -12.76 -9.70 0.39
C ILE A 117 -13.02 -8.55 -0.58
N HIS A 118 -12.26 -8.56 -1.68
CA HIS A 118 -12.46 -7.67 -2.82
C HIS A 118 -13.05 -8.45 -3.99
N PHE A 119 -13.92 -7.79 -4.75
CA PHE A 119 -14.36 -8.28 -6.04
C PHE A 119 -13.68 -7.47 -7.15
N GLN A 120 -13.16 -8.13 -8.18
CA GLN A 120 -12.61 -7.49 -9.36
C GLN A 120 -13.38 -7.89 -10.62
N CYS A 121 -13.83 -6.89 -11.39
CA CYS A 121 -14.49 -7.13 -12.65
C CYS A 121 -13.48 -7.51 -13.73
N GLU A 122 -13.68 -8.65 -14.39
CA GLU A 122 -12.81 -9.17 -15.46
C GLU A 122 -12.90 -8.35 -16.75
N LYS A 123 -13.99 -7.60 -16.97
CA LYS A 123 -14.20 -6.82 -18.19
C LYS A 123 -13.70 -5.38 -18.07
N CYS A 124 -14.01 -4.66 -17.00
CA CYS A 124 -13.63 -3.25 -16.83
C CYS A 124 -12.59 -2.99 -15.74
N GLY A 125 -12.16 -4.00 -15.00
CA GLY A 125 -11.18 -3.87 -13.93
C GLY A 125 -11.69 -3.18 -12.65
N ALA A 126 -12.98 -2.79 -12.61
CA ALA A 126 -13.55 -2.16 -11.42
C ALA A 126 -13.40 -3.05 -10.19
N MET A 127 -13.01 -2.44 -9.07
CA MET A 127 -12.82 -3.11 -7.81
C MET A 127 -13.88 -2.67 -6.81
N ILE A 128 -14.47 -3.64 -6.10
CA ILE A 128 -15.53 -3.42 -5.12
C ILE A 128 -15.10 -4.05 -3.80
N HIS A 129 -15.25 -3.33 -2.71
CA HIS A 129 -15.02 -3.82 -1.36
C HIS A 129 -16.26 -4.57 -0.88
N LEU A 130 -16.10 -5.84 -0.55
CA LEU A 130 -17.15 -6.67 0.03
C LEU A 130 -17.02 -6.68 1.55
N SER A 131 -17.21 -5.50 2.16
CA SER A 131 -17.03 -5.25 3.58
C SER A 131 -18.31 -5.43 4.41
N ASP A 132 -19.38 -5.94 3.79
CA ASP A 132 -20.65 -6.16 4.47
C ASP A 132 -20.60 -7.37 5.42
N ARG A 133 -21.50 -7.34 6.42
CA ARG A 133 -21.58 -8.38 7.45
C ARG A 133 -21.94 -9.76 6.87
N LEU A 134 -22.78 -9.81 5.83
CA LEU A 134 -23.22 -11.07 5.25
C LEU A 134 -22.04 -11.81 4.62
N THR A 135 -21.17 -11.08 3.89
CA THR A 135 -19.94 -11.65 3.32
C THR A 135 -19.00 -12.16 4.40
N ALA A 136 -18.82 -11.41 5.49
CA ALA A 136 -17.96 -11.82 6.60
C ALA A 136 -18.50 -13.08 7.30
N ASP A 137 -19.80 -13.14 7.58
CA ASP A 137 -20.45 -14.27 8.24
C ASP A 137 -20.39 -15.53 7.34
N TYR A 138 -20.61 -15.36 6.03
CA TYR A 138 -20.51 -16.46 5.07
C TYR A 138 -19.09 -17.05 5.03
N LEU A 139 -18.07 -16.21 4.90
CA LEU A 139 -16.68 -16.64 4.85
C LEU A 139 -16.23 -17.32 6.15
N LYS A 140 -16.71 -16.82 7.30
CA LYS A 140 -16.48 -17.45 8.59
C LYS A 140 -17.07 -18.85 8.62
N SER A 141 -18.34 -19.00 8.21
CA SER A 141 -19.00 -20.29 8.13
C SER A 141 -18.27 -21.28 7.22
N VAL A 142 -17.85 -20.84 6.03
CA VAL A 142 -17.10 -21.66 5.09
C VAL A 142 -15.75 -22.09 5.69
N SER A 143 -15.03 -21.16 6.33
CA SER A 143 -13.74 -21.45 6.95
C SER A 143 -13.86 -22.49 8.08
N GLU A 144 -14.88 -22.37 8.92
CA GLU A 144 -15.15 -23.30 10.01
C GLU A 144 -15.54 -24.70 9.49
N ASN A 145 -16.39 -24.77 8.47
CA ASN A 145 -16.83 -26.04 7.89
C ASN A 145 -15.72 -26.83 7.19
N PHE A 146 -14.77 -26.13 6.57
CA PHE A 146 -13.69 -26.78 5.82
C PHE A 146 -12.32 -26.74 6.55
N GLY A 147 -12.25 -26.17 7.75
CA GLY A 147 -11.06 -26.19 8.60
C GLY A 147 -9.88 -25.37 8.09
N PHE A 148 -10.11 -24.25 7.37
CA PHE A 148 -9.06 -23.34 6.91
C PHE A 148 -9.27 -21.92 7.42
N LYS A 149 -8.22 -21.10 7.31
CA LYS A 149 -8.26 -19.67 7.62
C LYS A 149 -8.12 -18.87 6.31
N VAL A 150 -9.09 -17.99 6.04
CA VAL A 150 -9.03 -17.10 4.87
C VAL A 150 -8.02 -15.99 5.14
N ASP A 151 -7.10 -15.79 4.20
CA ASP A 151 -6.25 -14.59 4.15
C ASP A 151 -6.93 -13.56 3.23
N PHE A 152 -7.59 -12.58 3.83
CA PHE A 152 -8.32 -11.54 3.10
C PHE A 152 -7.41 -10.66 2.25
N SER A 153 -6.14 -10.48 2.63
CA SER A 153 -5.18 -9.66 1.90
C SER A 153 -4.83 -10.25 0.53
N LEU A 154 -4.89 -11.57 0.41
CA LEU A 154 -4.61 -12.33 -0.81
C LEU A 154 -5.86 -12.78 -1.56
N SER A 155 -7.04 -12.68 -0.93
CA SER A 155 -8.29 -13.22 -1.48
C SER A 155 -9.04 -12.18 -2.29
N SER A 156 -9.48 -12.58 -3.49
CA SER A 156 -10.37 -11.78 -4.34
C SER A 156 -11.36 -12.68 -5.07
N LEU A 157 -12.55 -12.15 -5.32
CA LEU A 157 -13.54 -12.74 -6.22
C LEU A 157 -13.43 -12.04 -7.58
N ASN A 158 -13.49 -12.83 -8.67
CA ASN A 158 -13.45 -12.33 -10.03
C ASN A 158 -14.75 -12.66 -10.74
N GLY A 159 -15.19 -11.80 -11.65
CA GLY A 159 -16.41 -11.96 -12.42
C GLY A 159 -16.82 -10.67 -13.12
N LEU A 160 -18.10 -10.49 -13.45
CA LEU A 160 -18.61 -9.29 -14.09
C LEU A 160 -19.35 -8.40 -13.09
N CYS A 161 -19.03 -7.11 -13.04
CA CYS A 161 -19.78 -6.13 -12.25
C CYS A 161 -21.17 -5.89 -12.87
N GLU A 162 -22.07 -5.25 -12.14
CA GLU A 162 -23.43 -4.96 -12.57
C GLU A 162 -23.48 -4.31 -13.95
N LYS A 163 -22.64 -3.29 -14.19
CA LYS A 163 -22.56 -2.59 -15.48
C LYS A 163 -22.11 -3.49 -16.65
N CYS A 164 -21.21 -4.41 -16.40
CA CYS A 164 -20.66 -5.27 -17.44
C CYS A 164 -21.52 -6.52 -17.71
N ARG A 165 -22.26 -6.99 -16.71
CA ARG A 165 -23.17 -8.13 -16.76
C ARG A 165 -24.40 -7.86 -17.63
N THR A 166 -24.88 -6.62 -17.68
CA THR A 166 -26.08 -6.22 -18.44
C THR A 166 -25.85 -6.10 -19.93
N PHE A 167 -24.64 -6.32 -20.44
CA PHE A 167 -24.27 -6.26 -21.85
C PHE A 167 -24.02 -7.65 -22.47
N GLU A 168 -24.41 -8.72 -21.81
CA GLU A 168 -24.58 -10.07 -22.39
C GLU A 168 -26.02 -10.35 -22.72
#